data_b5063a6090736d69307a43717431b798
#
_entry.id   b5063a6090736d69307a43717431b798
#
_cell.length_a   1.000
_cell.length_b   1.000
_cell.length_c   1.000
_cell.angle_alpha   90.00
_cell.angle_beta   90.00
_cell.angle_gamma   90.00
#
_symmetry.space_group_name_H-M   'P 1'
#
loop_
_entity.id
_entity.type
_entity.pdbx_description
1 polymer ?
#
loop_
_entity_poly.entity_id
_entity_poly.type
_entity_poly.pdbx_seq_one_letter_code
_entity_poly.pdbx_strand_id
1 'polypeptide(L)'
;LHSFPTRRSSDLKQAVKPEQFRKVYIPMFDLGEVEQAKSPLYDWRPQSTYIRRPPYWEGALAAPRTLANMRPLAILGDNITTDHLSPSNAILMDSAAGEYLHKMGVPEEDFNSYATHRGDHLTAQRATFANPKLYNEMVRRSDGTIKQGSKARVEPEGEVMRMWEAIETYMNRKQPLIIIAGADYGQGSSRDWAAKGVRLAGVEAIVAEGFERIHRTNLVGMGVLPLEFKPGVNRKTLKLDGTELYSVIGNIAPRSTLTLVIERATADGKEEILEVPVTCRLDTEEEVSVYEAGGVLQRFAQDFLEGQVA
;
A
#
# COMPACT_ATOMS: atom_id res chain seq x y z
N LEU A 1 -26.79 31.64 -2.33
CA LEU A 1 -25.38 32.07 -2.26
C LEU A 1 -25.18 32.78 -0.90
N HIS A 2 -24.77 32.02 0.13
CA HIS A 2 -24.34 32.61 1.39
C HIS A 2 -22.92 33.12 1.20
N SER A 3 -22.76 34.45 1.11
CA SER A 3 -21.47 35.11 1.14
C SER A 3 -20.85 34.89 2.52
N PHE A 4 -19.70 34.26 2.58
CA PHE A 4 -18.87 34.26 3.80
C PHE A 4 -18.55 35.71 4.15
N PRO A 5 -18.71 36.13 5.43
CA PRO A 5 -18.36 37.47 5.84
C PRO A 5 -16.86 37.68 5.59
N THR A 6 -16.53 38.58 4.66
CA THR A 6 -15.16 39.04 4.46
C THR A 6 -14.67 39.70 5.76
N ARG A 7 -13.82 39.04 6.49
CA ARG A 7 -13.17 39.62 7.68
C ARG A 7 -12.38 40.84 7.25
N ARG A 8 -12.75 42.00 7.81
CA ARG A 8 -12.07 43.25 7.49
C ARG A 8 -10.62 43.19 7.99
N SER A 9 -9.69 43.84 7.28
CA SER A 9 -8.28 43.91 7.70
C SER A 9 -8.07 44.46 9.10
N SER A 10 -9.01 45.25 9.63
CA SER A 10 -9.08 45.72 11.02
C SER A 10 -9.21 44.56 12.01
N ASP A 11 -9.97 43.51 11.65
CA ASP A 11 -10.22 42.37 12.56
C ASP A 11 -8.95 41.52 12.70
N LEU A 12 -8.18 41.39 11.63
CA LEU A 12 -6.88 40.71 11.66
C LEU A 12 -5.88 41.46 12.53
N LYS A 13 -5.82 42.80 12.44
CA LYS A 13 -4.93 43.63 13.31
C LYS A 13 -5.30 43.54 14.79
N GLN A 14 -6.59 43.35 15.11
CA GLN A 14 -7.05 43.16 16.49
C GLN A 14 -6.82 41.72 16.96
N ALA A 15 -6.90 40.75 16.09
CA ALA A 15 -6.70 39.32 16.40
C ALA A 15 -5.24 38.95 16.61
N VAL A 16 -4.31 39.59 15.87
CA VAL A 16 -2.87 39.33 15.93
C VAL A 16 -2.23 40.32 16.93
N LYS A 17 -1.88 39.82 18.12
CA LYS A 17 -1.29 40.60 19.20
C LYS A 17 0.15 40.15 19.45
N PRO A 18 1.09 41.09 19.79
CA PRO A 18 2.47 40.74 20.11
C PRO A 18 2.61 39.69 21.23
N GLU A 19 1.69 39.68 22.20
CA GLU A 19 1.69 38.72 23.30
C GLU A 19 1.49 37.30 22.86
N GLN A 20 0.76 37.09 21.75
CA GLN A 20 0.53 35.74 21.20
C GLN A 20 1.84 35.17 20.68
N PHE A 21 2.69 36.01 20.04
CA PHE A 21 4.01 35.58 19.53
C PHE A 21 5.00 35.32 20.68
N ARG A 22 4.95 36.14 21.74
CA ARG A 22 5.79 35.91 22.91
C ARG A 22 5.46 34.60 23.60
N LYS A 23 4.17 34.24 23.68
CA LYS A 23 3.71 33.00 24.33
C LYS A 23 4.08 31.74 23.55
N VAL A 24 4.28 31.84 22.23
CA VAL A 24 4.66 30.67 21.40
C VAL A 24 6.04 30.10 21.81
N TYR A 25 6.93 30.95 22.32
CA TYR A 25 8.28 30.55 22.74
C TYR A 25 8.37 30.19 24.24
N ILE A 26 7.28 30.31 24.97
CA ILE A 26 7.23 29.85 26.37
C ILE A 26 6.69 28.43 26.33
N PRO A 27 7.47 27.39 26.69
CA PRO A 27 6.98 26.03 26.72
C PRO A 27 5.78 25.93 27.65
N MET A 28 4.66 25.39 27.15
CA MET A 28 3.44 25.18 27.95
C MET A 28 3.67 24.15 29.06
N PHE A 29 4.67 23.31 28.90
CA PHE A 29 5.06 22.28 29.83
C PHE A 29 6.56 22.35 30.06
N ASP A 30 6.98 22.29 31.29
CA ASP A 30 8.37 21.96 31.64
C ASP A 30 8.53 20.45 31.39
N LEU A 31 9.13 20.11 30.28
CA LEU A 31 9.39 18.71 29.92
C LEU A 31 10.48 18.09 30.81
N GLY A 32 11.09 18.88 31.69
CA GLY A 32 12.26 18.44 32.46
C GLY A 32 13.44 18.05 31.58
N GLU A 33 14.46 17.49 32.16
CA GLU A 33 15.53 16.85 31.43
C GLU A 33 15.02 15.49 30.89
N VAL A 34 14.81 15.41 29.57
CA VAL A 34 14.53 14.12 28.93
C VAL A 34 15.81 13.29 29.01
N GLU A 35 15.80 12.21 29.77
CA GLU A 35 16.91 11.26 29.77
C GLU A 35 17.15 10.76 28.35
N GLN A 36 18.27 11.19 27.76
CA GLN A 36 18.68 10.70 26.46
C GLN A 36 19.23 9.26 26.63
N ALA A 37 18.73 8.35 25.81
CA ALA A 37 19.28 7.01 25.75
C ALA A 37 20.78 7.10 25.39
N LYS A 38 21.65 6.49 26.21
CA LYS A 38 23.10 6.45 25.99
C LYS A 38 23.53 5.42 24.94
N SER A 39 22.57 4.73 24.33
CA SER A 39 22.80 3.72 23.28
C SER A 39 22.74 4.36 21.88
N PRO A 40 23.63 4.00 20.94
CA PRO A 40 23.50 4.38 19.54
C PRO A 40 22.32 3.72 18.85
N LEU A 41 21.73 2.68 19.46
CA LEU A 41 20.56 1.97 18.94
C LEU A 41 19.31 2.43 19.67
N TYR A 42 18.23 2.63 18.91
CA TYR A 42 16.92 2.91 19.47
C TYR A 42 16.38 1.69 20.25
N ASP A 43 15.82 1.93 21.43
CA ASP A 43 15.19 0.90 22.26
C ASP A 43 13.80 0.56 21.71
N TRP A 44 13.75 -0.39 20.78
CA TRP A 44 12.50 -0.85 20.18
C TRP A 44 11.69 -1.67 21.18
N ARG A 45 10.44 -1.24 21.42
CA ARG A 45 9.51 -1.93 22.31
C ARG A 45 8.52 -2.76 21.50
N PRO A 46 8.61 -4.10 21.51
CA PRO A 46 7.75 -4.98 20.71
C PRO A 46 6.25 -4.85 21.00
N GLN A 47 5.90 -4.41 22.22
CA GLN A 47 4.52 -4.20 22.64
C GLN A 47 3.95 -2.82 22.28
N SER A 48 4.77 -1.91 21.76
CA SER A 48 4.28 -0.59 21.33
C SER A 48 3.35 -0.72 20.15
N THR A 49 2.20 -0.04 20.22
CA THR A 49 1.25 0.12 19.11
C THR A 49 1.39 1.48 18.42
N TYR A 50 2.39 2.29 18.83
CA TYR A 50 2.65 3.62 18.29
C TYR A 50 3.92 3.68 17.46
N ILE A 51 5.03 3.12 17.95
CA ILE A 51 6.31 3.01 17.24
C ILE A 51 6.84 1.59 17.43
N ARG A 52 7.08 0.91 16.31
CA ARG A 52 7.56 -0.47 16.28
C ARG A 52 8.70 -0.60 15.27
N ARG A 53 9.67 -1.49 15.56
CA ARG A 53 10.74 -1.81 14.61
C ARG A 53 10.12 -2.24 13.26
N PRO A 54 10.43 -1.55 12.16
CA PRO A 54 9.86 -1.89 10.86
C PRO A 54 10.47 -3.19 10.30
N PRO A 55 9.68 -4.01 9.57
CA PRO A 55 10.14 -5.30 9.07
C PRO A 55 11.00 -5.21 7.80
N TYR A 56 11.11 -4.03 7.18
CA TYR A 56 11.79 -3.89 5.88
C TYR A 56 13.28 -4.18 5.94
N TRP A 57 13.92 -3.94 7.08
CA TRP A 57 15.37 -4.16 7.26
C TRP A 57 15.72 -5.64 7.27
N GLU A 58 14.81 -6.49 7.73
CA GLU A 58 14.99 -7.94 7.70
C GLU A 58 14.87 -8.47 6.26
N GLY A 59 14.04 -7.82 5.43
CA GLY A 59 13.91 -8.12 4.01
C GLY A 59 15.03 -7.58 3.13
N ALA A 60 15.83 -6.62 3.59
CA ALA A 60 16.93 -6.03 2.82
C ALA A 60 17.96 -7.06 2.34
N LEU A 61 18.11 -8.15 3.09
CA LEU A 61 19.01 -9.27 2.79
C LEU A 61 18.25 -10.54 2.40
N ALA A 62 16.94 -10.45 2.17
CA ALA A 62 16.10 -11.60 1.84
C ALA A 62 16.39 -12.14 0.44
N ALA A 63 16.00 -13.40 0.22
CA ALA A 63 16.08 -14.07 -1.06
C ALA A 63 15.35 -13.29 -2.18
N PRO A 64 15.73 -13.49 -3.46
CA PRO A 64 15.08 -12.86 -4.58
C PRO A 64 13.57 -13.06 -4.55
N ARG A 65 12.83 -12.01 -4.85
CA ARG A 65 11.38 -12.06 -4.99
C ARG A 65 11.01 -12.74 -6.29
N THR A 66 9.84 -13.35 -6.32
CA THR A 66 9.38 -14.04 -7.51
C THR A 66 8.24 -13.28 -8.19
N LEU A 67 8.32 -13.12 -9.49
CA LEU A 67 7.25 -12.62 -10.36
C LEU A 67 6.51 -13.78 -11.05
N ALA A 68 6.61 -14.98 -10.51
CA ALA A 68 5.99 -16.17 -11.07
C ALA A 68 4.87 -16.70 -10.17
N ASN A 69 3.83 -17.25 -10.78
CA ASN A 69 2.69 -17.88 -10.11
C ASN A 69 1.99 -16.99 -9.08
N MET A 70 1.87 -15.71 -9.37
CA MET A 70 1.20 -14.75 -8.53
C MET A 70 -0.32 -14.94 -8.58
N ARG A 71 -0.98 -14.89 -7.42
CA ARG A 71 -2.45 -14.83 -7.33
C ARG A 71 -2.92 -13.39 -7.25
N PRO A 72 -4.05 -13.03 -7.86
CA PRO A 72 -4.60 -11.68 -7.71
C PRO A 72 -5.19 -11.50 -6.30
N LEU A 73 -4.75 -10.45 -5.61
CA LEU A 73 -5.39 -10.02 -4.36
C LEU A 73 -6.65 -9.21 -4.65
N ALA A 74 -6.61 -8.41 -5.71
CA ALA A 74 -7.72 -7.57 -6.12
C ALA A 74 -7.69 -7.27 -7.62
N ILE A 75 -8.87 -7.21 -8.22
CA ILE A 75 -9.13 -6.62 -9.54
C ILE A 75 -9.97 -5.38 -9.31
N LEU A 76 -9.42 -4.22 -9.63
CA LEU A 76 -9.95 -2.92 -9.27
C LEU A 76 -10.35 -2.11 -10.51
N GLY A 77 -11.35 -1.26 -10.34
CA GLY A 77 -11.80 -0.32 -11.37
C GLY A 77 -10.85 0.85 -11.58
N ASP A 78 -11.35 1.84 -12.29
CA ASP A 78 -10.67 3.11 -12.55
C ASP A 78 -10.75 4.03 -11.31
N ASN A 79 -9.88 5.06 -11.26
CA ASN A 79 -9.89 6.10 -10.23
C ASN A 79 -9.77 5.57 -8.78
N ILE A 80 -8.99 4.54 -8.57
CA ILE A 80 -8.68 4.05 -7.22
C ILE A 80 -7.77 5.04 -6.52
N THR A 81 -8.25 5.60 -5.41
CA THR A 81 -7.51 6.60 -4.63
C THR A 81 -6.68 5.96 -3.53
N THR A 82 -5.71 6.71 -3.01
CA THR A 82 -4.92 6.29 -1.85
C THR A 82 -5.77 6.06 -0.59
N ASP A 83 -6.97 6.66 -0.50
CA ASP A 83 -7.93 6.36 0.57
C ASP A 83 -8.58 4.97 0.43
N HIS A 84 -8.73 4.46 -0.78
CA HIS A 84 -9.15 3.07 -1.00
C HIS A 84 -8.02 2.10 -0.61
N LEU A 85 -6.77 2.48 -0.89
CA LEU A 85 -5.59 1.63 -0.67
C LEU A 85 -5.18 1.59 0.81
N SER A 86 -5.20 2.74 1.49
CA SER A 86 -4.79 2.88 2.88
C SER A 86 -5.51 4.07 3.53
N PRO A 87 -6.71 3.86 4.09
CA PRO A 87 -7.47 4.92 4.76
C PRO A 87 -6.70 5.46 5.98
N SER A 88 -6.93 6.74 6.30
CA SER A 88 -6.31 7.43 7.45
C SER A 88 -7.31 7.83 8.54
N ASN A 89 -8.58 7.48 8.36
CA ASN A 89 -9.68 7.78 9.28
C ASN A 89 -9.59 7.01 10.63
N ALA A 90 -10.58 7.22 11.48
CA ALA A 90 -10.70 6.53 12.76
C ALA A 90 -10.69 4.99 12.58
N ILE A 91 -10.07 4.32 13.54
CA ILE A 91 -10.06 2.85 13.62
C ILE A 91 -11.31 2.42 14.38
N LEU A 92 -12.11 1.56 13.76
CA LEU A 92 -13.33 1.02 14.36
C LEU A 92 -13.02 -0.30 15.08
N MET A 93 -13.74 -0.60 16.14
CA MET A 93 -13.57 -1.81 16.94
C MET A 93 -13.75 -3.09 16.08
N ASP A 94 -14.71 -3.11 15.15
CA ASP A 94 -15.02 -4.23 14.26
C ASP A 94 -14.09 -4.33 13.03
N SER A 95 -13.07 -3.48 12.95
CA SER A 95 -12.03 -3.55 11.93
C SER A 95 -10.90 -4.49 12.36
N ALA A 96 -10.16 -5.05 11.39
CA ALA A 96 -8.99 -5.89 11.67
C ALA A 96 -7.92 -5.16 12.53
N ALA A 97 -7.78 -3.84 12.36
CA ALA A 97 -6.88 -3.04 13.16
C ALA A 97 -7.43 -2.83 14.59
N GLY A 98 -8.74 -2.60 14.75
CA GLY A 98 -9.38 -2.47 16.05
C GLY A 98 -9.29 -3.75 16.86
N GLU A 99 -9.59 -4.89 16.25
CA GLU A 99 -9.41 -6.21 16.89
C GLU A 99 -7.95 -6.45 17.33
N TYR A 100 -6.99 -6.02 16.51
CA TYR A 100 -5.57 -6.12 16.87
C TYR A 100 -5.21 -5.21 18.04
N LEU A 101 -5.61 -3.92 18.03
CA LEU A 101 -5.35 -2.97 19.10
C LEU A 101 -5.98 -3.44 20.42
N HIS A 102 -7.21 -3.96 20.36
CA HIS A 102 -7.89 -4.53 21.52
C HIS A 102 -7.10 -5.71 22.12
N LYS A 103 -6.59 -6.62 21.29
CA LYS A 103 -5.70 -7.72 21.75
C LYS A 103 -4.40 -7.21 22.38
N MET A 104 -3.92 -6.05 21.94
CA MET A 104 -2.73 -5.41 22.52
C MET A 104 -3.03 -4.65 23.83
N GLY A 105 -4.30 -4.66 24.29
CA GLY A 105 -4.72 -4.02 25.53
C GLY A 105 -4.97 -2.52 25.41
N VAL A 106 -5.10 -2.00 24.18
CA VAL A 106 -5.48 -0.59 23.94
C VAL A 106 -7.01 -0.47 24.10
N PRO A 107 -7.53 0.43 24.96
CA PRO A 107 -8.96 0.68 25.08
C PRO A 107 -9.50 1.37 23.81
N GLU A 108 -10.79 1.17 23.52
CA GLU A 108 -11.41 1.65 22.26
C GLU A 108 -11.31 3.18 22.09
N GLU A 109 -11.47 3.92 23.19
CA GLU A 109 -11.34 5.38 23.21
C GLU A 109 -9.95 5.89 22.80
N ASP A 110 -8.91 5.03 22.86
CA ASP A 110 -7.54 5.35 22.52
C ASP A 110 -7.13 4.81 21.13
N PHE A 111 -8.04 4.18 20.37
CA PHE A 111 -7.73 3.67 19.04
C PHE A 111 -7.35 4.77 18.06
N ASN A 112 -7.89 5.95 18.23
CA ASN A 112 -7.61 7.10 17.35
C ASN A 112 -7.81 6.77 15.87
N SER A 113 -6.80 7.01 15.04
CA SER A 113 -6.87 6.82 13.60
C SER A 113 -5.69 6.01 13.08
N TYR A 114 -5.82 5.48 11.86
CA TYR A 114 -4.71 4.84 11.16
C TYR A 114 -3.51 5.78 10.99
N ALA A 115 -3.74 7.09 10.83
CA ALA A 115 -2.66 8.07 10.76
C ALA A 115 -1.86 8.17 12.06
N THR A 116 -2.49 7.99 13.22
CA THR A 116 -1.83 7.97 14.53
C THR A 116 -0.92 6.76 14.68
N HIS A 117 -1.34 5.59 14.20
CA HIS A 117 -0.61 4.33 14.32
C HIS A 117 0.31 4.00 13.13
N ARG A 118 0.62 4.97 12.28
CA ARG A 118 1.48 4.75 11.10
C ARG A 118 2.90 4.29 11.42
N GLY A 119 3.37 4.45 12.64
CA GLY A 119 4.64 3.94 13.14
C GLY A 119 4.59 2.50 13.66
N ASP A 120 3.40 1.93 13.81
CA ASP A 120 3.19 0.51 14.07
C ASP A 120 2.74 -0.19 12.79
N HIS A 121 3.66 -0.90 12.14
CA HIS A 121 3.36 -1.58 10.89
C HIS A 121 2.28 -2.67 11.04
N LEU A 122 2.12 -3.26 12.22
CA LEU A 122 1.08 -4.27 12.46
C LEU A 122 -0.33 -3.68 12.45
N THR A 123 -0.51 -2.45 12.94
CA THR A 123 -1.77 -1.71 12.79
C THR A 123 -1.93 -1.21 11.36
N ALA A 124 -0.89 -0.56 10.81
CA ALA A 124 -0.99 0.12 9.53
C ALA A 124 -1.16 -0.84 8.34
N GLN A 125 -0.56 -2.03 8.35
CA GLN A 125 -0.78 -3.02 7.30
C GLN A 125 -2.23 -3.55 7.26
N ARG A 126 -2.94 -3.52 8.41
CA ARG A 126 -4.36 -3.87 8.48
C ARG A 126 -5.29 -2.82 7.87
N ALA A 127 -4.74 -1.63 7.57
CA ALA A 127 -5.41 -0.62 6.76
C ALA A 127 -5.41 -0.92 5.26
N THR A 128 -4.60 -1.87 4.80
CA THR A 128 -4.47 -2.21 3.38
C THR A 128 -5.82 -2.65 2.81
N PHE A 129 -6.36 -1.85 1.87
CA PHE A 129 -7.69 -2.01 1.30
C PHE A 129 -8.83 -2.07 2.32
N ALA A 130 -8.65 -1.51 3.52
CA ALA A 130 -9.65 -1.57 4.59
C ALA A 130 -10.87 -0.64 4.36
N ASN A 131 -10.86 0.16 3.29
CA ASN A 131 -11.95 1.09 3.00
C ASN A 131 -13.25 0.32 2.66
N PRO A 132 -14.35 0.54 3.39
CA PRO A 132 -15.63 -0.13 3.13
C PRO A 132 -16.27 0.25 1.79
N LYS A 133 -15.80 1.32 1.14
CA LYS A 133 -16.27 1.75 -0.18
C LYS A 133 -15.54 1.07 -1.34
N LEU A 134 -14.58 0.20 -1.06
CA LEU A 134 -13.85 -0.53 -2.09
C LEU A 134 -14.79 -1.43 -2.90
N TYR A 135 -14.54 -1.50 -4.20
CA TYR A 135 -15.12 -2.49 -5.10
C TYR A 135 -13.99 -3.37 -5.65
N ASN A 136 -13.95 -4.62 -5.18
CA ASN A 136 -13.07 -5.64 -5.74
C ASN A 136 -13.88 -6.49 -6.72
N GLU A 137 -13.57 -6.41 -8.02
CA GLU A 137 -14.33 -7.09 -9.09
C GLU A 137 -14.32 -8.62 -8.97
N MET A 138 -13.41 -9.18 -8.17
CA MET A 138 -13.38 -10.61 -7.82
C MET A 138 -14.50 -11.01 -6.84
N VAL A 139 -15.12 -10.06 -6.15
CA VAL A 139 -16.13 -10.31 -5.12
C VAL A 139 -17.50 -9.96 -5.66
N ARG A 140 -18.24 -10.99 -6.04
CA ARG A 140 -19.57 -10.85 -6.66
C ARG A 140 -20.68 -11.43 -5.78
N ARG A 141 -21.88 -10.87 -5.93
CA ARG A 141 -23.11 -11.45 -5.40
C ARG A 141 -23.60 -12.57 -6.30
N SER A 142 -24.61 -13.31 -5.84
CA SER A 142 -25.25 -14.37 -6.61
C SER A 142 -25.89 -13.89 -7.93
N ASP A 143 -26.26 -12.62 -8.00
CA ASP A 143 -26.77 -11.96 -9.21
C ASP A 143 -25.68 -11.49 -10.18
N GLY A 144 -24.41 -11.75 -9.86
CA GLY A 144 -23.24 -11.33 -10.67
C GLY A 144 -22.77 -9.90 -10.42
N THR A 145 -23.50 -9.09 -9.64
CA THR A 145 -23.07 -7.72 -9.32
C THR A 145 -21.89 -7.71 -8.35
N ILE A 146 -21.01 -6.70 -8.47
CA ILE A 146 -19.84 -6.56 -7.60
C ILE A 146 -20.32 -6.15 -6.20
N LYS A 147 -19.81 -6.82 -5.18
CA LYS A 147 -20.11 -6.50 -3.78
C LYS A 147 -19.16 -5.45 -3.25
N GLN A 148 -19.70 -4.32 -2.79
CA GLN A 148 -18.92 -3.30 -2.12
C GLN A 148 -18.41 -3.79 -0.74
N GLY A 149 -17.22 -3.40 -0.37
CA GLY A 149 -16.59 -3.65 0.93
C GLY A 149 -15.13 -4.06 0.83
N SER A 150 -14.46 -4.02 1.97
CA SER A 150 -13.08 -4.48 2.13
C SER A 150 -13.02 -6.02 2.15
N LYS A 151 -13.14 -6.63 0.98
CA LYS A 151 -13.19 -8.09 0.81
C LYS A 151 -12.32 -8.54 -0.35
N ALA A 152 -11.81 -9.76 -0.25
CA ALA A 152 -11.13 -10.46 -1.33
C ALA A 152 -11.64 -11.90 -1.43
N ARG A 153 -11.42 -12.51 -2.58
CA ARG A 153 -11.64 -13.93 -2.81
C ARG A 153 -10.30 -14.65 -2.83
N VAL A 154 -10.15 -15.65 -2.00
CA VAL A 154 -8.92 -16.44 -1.89
C VAL A 154 -9.01 -17.65 -2.80
N GLU A 155 -8.02 -17.78 -3.67
CA GLU A 155 -7.89 -18.90 -4.60
C GLU A 155 -6.86 -19.94 -4.09
N PRO A 156 -7.00 -21.22 -4.45
CA PRO A 156 -7.97 -21.79 -5.41
C PRO A 156 -9.36 -22.14 -4.81
N GLU A 157 -9.58 -21.93 -3.51
CA GLU A 157 -10.82 -22.35 -2.84
C GLU A 157 -12.02 -21.49 -3.23
N GLY A 158 -11.80 -20.29 -3.75
CA GLY A 158 -12.86 -19.34 -4.11
C GLY A 158 -13.57 -18.71 -2.91
N GLU A 159 -13.00 -18.82 -1.70
CA GLU A 159 -13.60 -18.33 -0.48
C GLU A 159 -13.51 -16.81 -0.38
N VAL A 160 -14.64 -16.14 -0.09
CA VAL A 160 -14.72 -14.69 0.10
C VAL A 160 -14.65 -14.35 1.58
N MET A 161 -13.63 -13.56 1.95
CA MET A 161 -13.40 -13.14 3.33
C MET A 161 -13.05 -11.67 3.43
N ARG A 162 -12.85 -11.14 4.63
CA ARG A 162 -12.32 -9.77 4.82
C ARG A 162 -10.94 -9.65 4.17
N MET A 163 -10.62 -8.49 3.65
CA MET A 163 -9.34 -8.25 2.95
C MET A 163 -8.14 -8.65 3.80
N TRP A 164 -8.13 -8.30 5.09
CA TRP A 164 -7.02 -8.64 5.97
C TRP A 164 -6.86 -10.16 6.15
N GLU A 165 -7.94 -10.89 6.32
CA GLU A 165 -7.93 -12.35 6.46
C GLU A 165 -7.41 -13.03 5.19
N ALA A 166 -7.78 -12.49 4.03
CA ALA A 166 -7.24 -12.97 2.74
C ALA A 166 -5.73 -12.71 2.63
N ILE A 167 -5.27 -11.52 3.01
CA ILE A 167 -3.84 -11.17 3.04
C ILE A 167 -3.10 -12.13 3.99
N GLU A 168 -3.60 -12.33 5.19
CA GLU A 168 -3.00 -13.21 6.20
C GLU A 168 -2.94 -14.66 5.73
N THR A 169 -3.99 -15.13 5.04
CA THR A 169 -4.02 -16.46 4.42
C THR A 169 -2.92 -16.63 3.36
N TYR A 170 -2.79 -15.67 2.46
CA TYR A 170 -1.74 -15.70 1.43
C TYR A 170 -0.33 -15.54 2.02
N MET A 171 -0.15 -14.71 3.03
CA MET A 171 1.13 -14.58 3.75
C MET A 171 1.55 -15.91 4.38
N ASN A 172 0.62 -16.63 5.03
CA ASN A 172 0.88 -17.95 5.64
C ASN A 172 1.26 -18.99 4.58
N ARG A 173 0.70 -18.89 3.37
CA ARG A 173 1.05 -19.75 2.23
C ARG A 173 2.34 -19.32 1.53
N LYS A 174 2.90 -18.17 1.87
CA LYS A 174 4.02 -17.53 1.14
C LYS A 174 3.69 -17.36 -0.36
N GLN A 175 2.44 -17.09 -0.67
CA GLN A 175 1.92 -16.93 -2.03
C GLN A 175 2.24 -15.52 -2.50
N PRO A 176 3.00 -15.35 -3.61
CA PRO A 176 3.20 -14.04 -4.21
C PRO A 176 1.90 -13.53 -4.82
N LEU A 177 1.67 -12.22 -4.71
CA LEU A 177 0.44 -11.58 -5.10
C LEU A 177 0.65 -10.54 -6.20
N ILE A 178 -0.42 -10.30 -6.96
CA ILE A 178 -0.53 -9.26 -7.97
C ILE A 178 -1.83 -8.47 -7.77
N ILE A 179 -1.85 -7.21 -8.19
CA ILE A 179 -3.06 -6.40 -8.28
C ILE A 179 -3.26 -6.01 -9.73
N ILE A 180 -4.49 -6.13 -10.21
CA ILE A 180 -4.91 -5.63 -11.52
C ILE A 180 -5.80 -4.43 -11.31
N ALA A 181 -5.57 -3.32 -12.03
CA ALA A 181 -6.32 -2.08 -11.86
C ALA A 181 -6.64 -1.41 -13.19
N GLY A 182 -7.58 -0.49 -13.15
CA GLY A 182 -7.95 0.36 -14.26
C GLY A 182 -7.07 1.61 -14.39
N ALA A 183 -7.63 2.65 -14.97
CA ALA A 183 -6.97 3.93 -15.18
C ALA A 183 -6.83 4.72 -13.87
N ASP A 184 -5.83 5.60 -13.82
CA ASP A 184 -5.61 6.56 -12.74
C ASP A 184 -5.46 5.92 -11.34
N TYR A 185 -4.74 4.81 -11.27
CA TYR A 185 -4.51 4.09 -10.02
C TYR A 185 -3.60 4.87 -9.06
N GLY A 186 -4.09 5.08 -7.84
CA GLY A 186 -3.33 5.72 -6.76
C GLY A 186 -3.53 7.24 -6.65
N GLN A 187 -4.59 7.79 -7.21
CA GLN A 187 -4.94 9.21 -7.08
C GLN A 187 -5.12 9.65 -5.61
N GLY A 188 -5.06 10.97 -5.38
CA GLY A 188 -5.33 11.59 -4.10
C GLY A 188 -4.08 11.93 -3.30
N SER A 189 -4.12 11.75 -1.97
CA SER A 189 -3.02 12.11 -1.09
C SER A 189 -1.79 11.25 -1.34
N SER A 190 -0.60 11.87 -1.29
CA SER A 190 0.69 11.20 -1.48
C SER A 190 1.08 10.34 -0.27
N ARG A 191 0.36 9.25 -0.03
CA ARG A 191 0.60 8.34 1.08
C ARG A 191 1.51 7.19 0.67
N ASP A 192 2.67 7.10 1.27
CA ASP A 192 3.57 5.96 1.09
C ASP A 192 2.99 4.64 1.64
N TRP A 193 2.15 4.68 2.68
CA TRP A 193 1.45 3.50 3.20
C TRP A 193 0.55 2.80 2.17
N ALA A 194 0.04 3.52 1.17
CA ALA A 194 -0.68 2.91 0.06
C ALA A 194 0.19 1.94 -0.75
N ALA A 195 1.50 2.16 -0.79
CA ALA A 195 2.49 1.27 -1.40
C ALA A 195 3.11 0.29 -0.38
N LYS A 196 3.40 0.76 0.85
CA LYS A 196 3.93 -0.10 1.93
C LYS A 196 2.98 -1.23 2.28
N GLY A 197 1.68 -0.92 2.42
CA GLY A 197 0.67 -1.91 2.81
C GLY A 197 0.59 -3.06 1.82
N VAL A 198 0.55 -2.78 0.53
CA VAL A 198 0.52 -3.81 -0.51
C VAL A 198 1.83 -4.60 -0.55
N ARG A 199 2.97 -3.94 -0.35
CA ARG A 199 4.26 -4.62 -0.25
C ARG A 199 4.29 -5.60 0.92
N LEU A 200 3.85 -5.17 2.11
CA LEU A 200 3.78 -6.02 3.30
C LEU A 200 2.76 -7.17 3.16
N ALA A 201 1.73 -7.00 2.33
CA ALA A 201 0.78 -8.05 1.98
C ALA A 201 1.34 -9.13 1.05
N GLY A 202 2.53 -8.93 0.48
CA GLY A 202 3.16 -9.87 -0.46
C GLY A 202 2.86 -9.56 -1.92
N VAL A 203 2.41 -8.35 -2.25
CA VAL A 203 2.22 -7.92 -3.64
C VAL A 203 3.57 -7.62 -4.26
N GLU A 204 3.89 -8.32 -5.35
CA GLU A 204 5.15 -8.18 -6.09
C GLU A 204 5.01 -7.24 -7.30
N ALA A 205 3.84 -7.23 -7.94
CA ALA A 205 3.56 -6.38 -9.10
C ALA A 205 2.14 -5.82 -9.08
N ILE A 206 1.95 -4.67 -9.72
CA ILE A 206 0.65 -4.07 -9.98
C ILE A 206 0.58 -3.77 -11.47
N VAL A 207 -0.47 -4.26 -12.15
CA VAL A 207 -0.71 -3.97 -13.58
C VAL A 207 -1.94 -3.08 -13.67
N ALA A 208 -1.78 -1.87 -14.21
CA ALA A 208 -2.86 -0.90 -14.36
C ALA A 208 -2.95 -0.34 -15.79
N GLU A 209 -4.07 0.28 -16.12
CA GLU A 209 -4.20 1.04 -17.38
C GLU A 209 -3.45 2.38 -17.30
N GLY A 210 -3.16 2.87 -16.08
CA GLY A 210 -2.36 4.06 -15.82
C GLY A 210 -2.22 4.31 -14.32
N PHE A 211 -1.15 4.99 -13.93
CA PHE A 211 -0.81 5.30 -12.55
C PHE A 211 -0.80 6.80 -12.30
N GLU A 212 -1.25 7.20 -11.11
CA GLU A 212 -0.89 8.51 -10.58
C GLU A 212 0.63 8.56 -10.32
N ARG A 213 1.26 9.66 -10.69
CA ARG A 213 2.73 9.80 -10.73
C ARG A 213 3.40 9.55 -9.37
N ILE A 214 2.87 10.14 -8.30
CA ILE A 214 3.47 10.04 -6.97
C ILE A 214 3.31 8.61 -6.44
N HIS A 215 2.14 8.02 -6.63
CA HIS A 215 1.88 6.65 -6.19
C HIS A 215 2.77 5.63 -6.93
N ARG A 216 2.96 5.79 -8.25
CA ARG A 216 3.91 4.97 -9.02
C ARG A 216 5.31 5.04 -8.42
N THR A 217 5.79 6.25 -8.10
CA THR A 217 7.12 6.43 -7.48
C THR A 217 7.18 5.78 -6.09
N ASN A 218 6.11 5.86 -5.30
CA ASN A 218 6.03 5.19 -4.00
C ASN A 218 6.08 3.65 -4.14
N LEU A 219 5.42 3.08 -5.16
CA LEU A 219 5.51 1.64 -5.45
C LEU A 219 6.95 1.22 -5.72
N VAL A 220 7.66 1.94 -6.59
CA VAL A 220 9.08 1.70 -6.88
C VAL A 220 9.91 1.80 -5.60
N GLY A 221 9.71 2.85 -4.80
CA GLY A 221 10.41 3.07 -3.54
C GLY A 221 10.16 1.97 -2.50
N MET A 222 9.04 1.27 -2.58
CA MET A 222 8.71 0.10 -1.75
C MET A 222 9.09 -1.24 -2.41
N GLY A 223 9.64 -1.20 -3.61
CA GLY A 223 10.05 -2.40 -4.35
C GLY A 223 8.87 -3.19 -4.92
N VAL A 224 7.76 -2.57 -5.25
CA VAL A 224 6.65 -3.17 -6.00
C VAL A 224 6.78 -2.79 -7.47
N LEU A 225 6.69 -3.75 -8.39
CA LEU A 225 6.85 -3.50 -9.82
C LEU A 225 5.57 -2.90 -10.43
N PRO A 226 5.59 -1.64 -10.88
CA PRO A 226 4.47 -1.06 -11.60
C PRO A 226 4.56 -1.43 -13.08
N LEU A 227 3.47 -1.98 -13.62
CA LEU A 227 3.32 -2.40 -15.01
C LEU A 227 2.09 -1.72 -15.61
N GLU A 228 2.18 -1.34 -16.88
CA GLU A 228 1.08 -0.65 -17.56
C GLU A 228 0.63 -1.46 -18.78
N PHE A 229 -0.67 -1.67 -18.90
CA PHE A 229 -1.27 -2.27 -20.07
C PHE A 229 -1.01 -1.43 -21.31
N LYS A 230 -0.86 -2.09 -22.46
CA LYS A 230 -0.83 -1.38 -23.73
C LYS A 230 -2.22 -0.82 -24.08
N PRO A 231 -2.29 0.27 -24.86
CA PRO A 231 -3.59 0.86 -25.23
C PRO A 231 -4.57 -0.17 -25.79
N GLY A 232 -5.80 -0.14 -25.31
CA GLY A 232 -6.87 -1.05 -25.71
C GLY A 232 -6.87 -2.42 -25.01
N VAL A 233 -5.88 -2.70 -24.18
CA VAL A 233 -5.80 -3.93 -23.37
C VAL A 233 -6.09 -3.57 -21.91
N ASN A 234 -7.01 -4.30 -21.29
CA ASN A 234 -7.33 -4.12 -19.88
C ASN A 234 -8.03 -5.35 -19.30
N ARG A 235 -8.33 -5.29 -17.99
CA ARG A 235 -9.00 -6.39 -17.27
C ARG A 235 -10.30 -6.87 -17.91
N LYS A 236 -11.06 -5.96 -18.55
CA LYS A 236 -12.36 -6.27 -19.19
C LYS A 236 -12.15 -6.94 -20.55
N THR A 237 -11.23 -6.42 -21.38
CA THR A 237 -10.91 -7.02 -22.68
C THR A 237 -10.29 -8.42 -22.54
N LEU A 238 -9.52 -8.62 -21.46
CA LEU A 238 -8.92 -9.91 -21.10
C LEU A 238 -9.90 -10.83 -20.35
N LYS A 239 -11.07 -10.31 -19.95
CA LYS A 239 -12.12 -11.05 -19.17
C LYS A 239 -11.56 -11.68 -17.91
N LEU A 240 -10.76 -10.92 -17.15
CA LEU A 240 -10.18 -11.39 -15.90
C LEU A 240 -11.26 -11.49 -14.82
N ASP A 241 -11.26 -12.60 -14.08
CA ASP A 241 -12.24 -12.87 -13.02
C ASP A 241 -11.61 -13.18 -11.66
N GLY A 242 -10.27 -13.30 -11.61
CA GLY A 242 -9.49 -13.52 -10.40
C GLY A 242 -9.14 -14.98 -10.12
N THR A 243 -9.50 -15.90 -10.98
CA THR A 243 -9.09 -17.32 -10.86
C THR A 243 -7.71 -17.59 -11.44
N GLU A 244 -7.17 -16.64 -12.19
CA GLU A 244 -5.95 -16.77 -12.96
C GLU A 244 -4.70 -16.85 -12.08
N LEU A 245 -3.64 -17.44 -12.63
CA LEU A 245 -2.25 -17.28 -12.19
C LEU A 245 -1.53 -16.33 -13.12
N TYR A 246 -0.66 -15.52 -12.54
CA TYR A 246 0.08 -14.51 -13.28
C TYR A 246 1.59 -14.69 -13.11
N SER A 247 2.33 -14.57 -14.22
CA SER A 247 3.78 -14.51 -14.19
C SER A 247 4.24 -13.34 -15.06
N VAL A 248 5.34 -12.70 -14.69
CA VAL A 248 5.97 -11.65 -15.50
C VAL A 248 7.32 -12.13 -15.95
N ILE A 249 7.56 -12.11 -17.26
CA ILE A 249 8.81 -12.53 -17.89
C ILE A 249 9.37 -11.43 -18.78
N GLY A 250 10.69 -11.39 -18.90
CA GLY A 250 11.43 -10.43 -19.70
C GLY A 250 12.54 -9.73 -18.91
N ASN A 251 13.30 -8.90 -19.59
CA ASN A 251 14.37 -8.13 -18.99
C ASN A 251 13.84 -6.82 -18.40
N ILE A 252 13.97 -6.66 -17.09
CA ILE A 252 13.58 -5.43 -16.39
C ILE A 252 14.58 -4.33 -16.70
N ALA A 253 14.15 -3.35 -17.48
CA ALA A 253 14.91 -2.17 -17.86
C ALA A 253 13.95 -0.97 -17.97
N PRO A 254 14.46 0.26 -18.00
CA PRO A 254 13.61 1.44 -18.07
C PRO A 254 12.66 1.38 -19.26
N ARG A 255 11.34 1.46 -18.94
CA ARG A 255 10.24 1.47 -19.91
C ARG A 255 10.23 0.30 -20.90
N SER A 256 10.93 -0.80 -20.57
CA SER A 256 10.98 -2.02 -21.39
C SER A 256 9.57 -2.62 -21.54
N THR A 257 9.41 -3.42 -22.59
CA THR A 257 8.23 -4.26 -22.74
C THR A 257 8.50 -5.62 -22.10
N LEU A 258 7.69 -5.96 -21.10
CA LEU A 258 7.66 -7.27 -20.48
C LEU A 258 6.43 -8.05 -20.94
N THR A 259 6.42 -9.34 -20.70
CA THR A 259 5.27 -10.19 -20.99
C THR A 259 4.60 -10.61 -19.69
N LEU A 260 3.33 -10.24 -19.55
CA LEU A 260 2.45 -10.78 -18.51
C LEU A 260 1.83 -12.07 -19.03
N VAL A 261 2.26 -13.18 -18.46
CA VAL A 261 1.69 -14.52 -18.73
C VAL A 261 0.51 -14.73 -17.79
N ILE A 262 -0.65 -15.06 -18.35
CA ILE A 262 -1.89 -15.29 -17.62
C ILE A 262 -2.32 -16.72 -17.89
N GLU A 263 -2.36 -17.53 -16.86
CA GLU A 263 -2.78 -18.94 -16.93
C GLU A 263 -4.15 -19.07 -16.27
N ARG A 264 -5.11 -19.68 -16.98
CA ARG A 264 -6.45 -19.90 -16.48
C ARG A 264 -7.08 -21.17 -17.06
N ALA A 265 -8.08 -21.69 -16.36
CA ALA A 265 -8.97 -22.70 -16.91
C ALA A 265 -10.11 -22.04 -17.70
N THR A 266 -10.38 -22.54 -18.89
CA THR A 266 -11.56 -22.14 -19.69
C THR A 266 -12.83 -22.83 -19.17
N ALA A 267 -14.00 -22.36 -19.59
CA ALA A 267 -15.29 -22.93 -19.17
C ALA A 267 -15.48 -24.43 -19.48
N ASP A 268 -14.76 -24.94 -20.47
CA ASP A 268 -14.70 -26.38 -20.85
C ASP A 268 -13.57 -27.16 -20.13
N GLY A 269 -12.92 -26.51 -19.15
CA GLY A 269 -11.91 -27.14 -18.29
C GLY A 269 -10.51 -27.29 -18.93
N LYS A 270 -10.28 -26.67 -20.08
CA LYS A 270 -8.94 -26.64 -20.70
C LYS A 270 -8.09 -25.53 -20.11
N GLU A 271 -6.79 -25.73 -20.10
CA GLU A 271 -5.84 -24.68 -19.80
C GLU A 271 -5.72 -23.68 -20.96
N GLU A 272 -5.75 -22.40 -20.65
CA GLU A 272 -5.49 -21.31 -21.58
C GLU A 272 -4.35 -20.46 -21.02
N ILE A 273 -3.37 -20.20 -21.89
CA ILE A 273 -2.23 -19.32 -21.56
C ILE A 273 -2.32 -18.11 -22.48
N LEU A 274 -2.39 -16.92 -21.91
CA LEU A 274 -2.34 -15.66 -22.63
C LEU A 274 -1.00 -14.97 -22.36
N GLU A 275 -0.34 -14.52 -23.41
CA GLU A 275 0.85 -13.68 -23.33
C GLU A 275 0.48 -12.23 -23.68
N VAL A 276 0.55 -11.36 -22.69
CA VAL A 276 0.09 -9.98 -22.81
C VAL A 276 1.30 -9.04 -22.67
N PRO A 277 1.65 -8.26 -23.70
CA PRO A 277 2.72 -7.27 -23.56
C PRO A 277 2.30 -6.13 -22.62
N VAL A 278 3.17 -5.81 -21.67
CA VAL A 278 2.99 -4.71 -20.72
C VAL A 278 4.23 -3.82 -20.70
N THR A 279 4.07 -2.56 -20.33
CA THR A 279 5.19 -1.64 -20.18
C THR A 279 5.67 -1.64 -18.73
N CYS A 280 6.97 -1.88 -18.53
CA CYS A 280 7.62 -1.67 -17.25
C CYS A 280 7.64 -0.17 -16.92
N ARG A 281 7.05 0.22 -15.79
CA ARG A 281 6.97 1.62 -15.38
C ARG A 281 8.04 1.99 -14.34
N LEU A 282 9.19 1.36 -14.46
CA LEU A 282 10.46 1.90 -14.00
C LEU A 282 10.96 2.81 -15.14
N ASP A 283 11.07 4.10 -14.89
CA ASP A 283 11.25 5.09 -15.96
C ASP A 283 12.74 5.46 -16.14
N THR A 284 13.60 5.12 -15.19
CA THR A 284 15.06 5.40 -15.19
C THR A 284 15.86 4.20 -14.68
N GLU A 285 17.17 4.16 -14.99
CA GLU A 285 18.10 3.15 -14.45
C GLU A 285 18.18 3.19 -12.91
N GLU A 286 18.07 4.38 -12.31
CA GLU A 286 18.04 4.52 -10.86
C GLU A 286 16.79 3.85 -10.24
N GLU A 287 15.63 4.00 -10.86
CA GLU A 287 14.42 3.29 -10.41
C GLU A 287 14.54 1.78 -10.54
N VAL A 288 15.22 1.28 -11.59
CA VAL A 288 15.53 -0.16 -11.73
C VAL A 288 16.42 -0.60 -10.57
N SER A 289 17.49 0.12 -10.29
CA SER A 289 18.41 -0.18 -9.19
C SER A 289 17.72 -0.18 -7.83
N VAL A 290 16.84 0.80 -7.56
CA VAL A 290 16.02 0.85 -6.33
C VAL A 290 15.09 -0.36 -6.24
N TYR A 291 14.42 -0.72 -7.34
CA TYR A 291 13.54 -1.87 -7.38
C TYR A 291 14.29 -3.19 -7.12
N GLU A 292 15.43 -3.40 -7.78
CA GLU A 292 16.26 -4.61 -7.65
C GLU A 292 16.81 -4.75 -6.22
N ALA A 293 17.19 -3.65 -5.58
CA ALA A 293 17.59 -3.64 -4.18
C ALA A 293 16.45 -4.02 -3.21
N GLY A 294 15.20 -3.97 -3.67
CA GLY A 294 14.00 -4.25 -2.84
C GLY A 294 13.31 -3.02 -2.29
N GLY A 295 13.76 -1.83 -2.68
CA GLY A 295 13.20 -0.53 -2.29
C GLY A 295 14.28 0.48 -1.91
N VAL A 296 13.86 1.72 -1.72
CA VAL A 296 14.78 2.85 -1.48
C VAL A 296 15.59 2.70 -0.18
N LEU A 297 14.98 2.15 0.88
CA LEU A 297 15.70 1.96 2.15
C LEU A 297 16.74 0.85 2.05
N GLN A 298 16.41 -0.23 1.35
CA GLN A 298 17.31 -1.33 1.08
C GLN A 298 18.49 -0.87 0.22
N ARG A 299 18.22 -0.11 -0.84
CA ARG A 299 19.24 0.48 -1.68
C ARG A 299 20.19 1.37 -0.87
N PHE A 300 19.64 2.28 -0.07
CA PHE A 300 20.44 3.13 0.81
C PHE A 300 21.32 2.33 1.77
N ALA A 301 20.78 1.29 2.39
CA ALA A 301 21.55 0.43 3.29
C ALA A 301 22.69 -0.29 2.57
N GLN A 302 22.46 -0.79 1.37
CA GLN A 302 23.51 -1.42 0.55
C GLN A 302 24.61 -0.41 0.20
N ASP A 303 24.26 0.78 -0.32
CA ASP A 303 25.22 1.84 -0.68
C ASP A 303 26.07 2.28 0.53
N PHE A 304 25.45 2.36 1.72
CA PHE A 304 26.15 2.68 2.96
C PHE A 304 27.14 1.57 3.37
N LEU A 305 26.72 0.32 3.28
CA LEU A 305 27.59 -0.83 3.62
C LEU A 305 28.74 -1.00 2.63
N GLU A 306 28.55 -0.65 1.37
CA GLU A 306 29.57 -0.67 0.33
C GLU A 306 30.49 0.54 0.36
N GLY A 307 30.25 1.50 1.29
CA GLY A 307 31.05 2.72 1.42
C GLY A 307 30.84 3.76 0.31
N GLN A 308 29.72 3.67 -0.40
CA GLN A 308 29.36 4.59 -1.49
C GLN A 308 28.64 5.86 -0.99
N VAL A 309 28.22 5.85 0.27
CA VAL A 309 27.59 6.99 0.95
C VAL A 309 28.48 7.41 2.13
N ALA A 310 29.00 8.62 2.07
CA ALA A 310 29.82 9.22 3.13
C ALA A 310 28.95 9.93 4.18
#